data_56c69f2a2fa16b0646e0c24c17c51912
#
_entry.id   56c69f2a2fa16b0646e0c24c17c51912
#
_cell.length_a   1.000
_cell.length_b   1.000
_cell.length_c   1.000
_cell.angle_alpha   90.00
_cell.angle_beta   90.00
_cell.angle_gamma   90.00
#
_symmetry.space_group_name_H-M   'P 1'
#
loop_
_entity.id
_entity.type
_entity.pdbx_description
1 polymer ?
#
loop_
_entity_poly.entity_id
_entity_poly.type
_entity_poly.pdbx_seq_one_letter_code
_entity_poly.pdbx_strand_id
1 'polypeptide(L)'
;MAEEVEGSFTFTVLDRRDRLYIVKGDNPLCLLHLPSLGLYLYASTEEILRRAMSQMDWGVCKPCRISLDCGEILQIDRDGALTRSEFDDYRLFARWRASIWDMPYRRPWGEREIPAPEDSYLEEIKSVASAFGYAPEEIDRLAKMGFSPEELEDFLYCGEL
;
A
#
# COMPACT_ATOMS: atom_id res chain seq x y z
N MET A 1 10.22 11.37 -17.23
CA MET A 1 9.21 10.28 -17.27
C MET A 1 8.63 10.01 -15.87
N ALA A 2 9.44 9.67 -14.85
CA ALA A 2 8.88 9.45 -13.50
C ALA A 2 8.15 10.69 -12.94
N GLU A 3 8.72 11.86 -13.13
CA GLU A 3 8.17 13.16 -12.71
C GLU A 3 6.89 13.60 -13.45
N GLU A 4 6.54 12.91 -14.53
CA GLU A 4 5.35 13.22 -15.34
C GLU A 4 4.16 12.33 -14.94
N VAL A 5 4.41 11.31 -14.12
CA VAL A 5 3.36 10.40 -13.64
C VAL A 5 2.67 11.02 -12.43
N GLU A 6 1.36 11.10 -12.50
CA GLU A 6 0.50 11.61 -11.43
C GLU A 6 -0.19 10.45 -10.69
N GLY A 7 -0.29 10.56 -9.38
CA GLY A 7 -0.95 9.60 -8.52
C GLY A 7 -0.02 8.52 -7.96
N SER A 8 -0.61 7.60 -7.23
CA SER A 8 0.11 6.51 -6.54
C SER A 8 0.72 5.50 -7.50
N PHE A 9 2.02 5.30 -7.41
CA PHE A 9 2.69 4.28 -8.21
C PHE A 9 3.94 3.71 -7.53
N THR A 10 4.32 2.56 -7.97
CA THR A 10 5.68 1.98 -7.92
C THR A 10 5.74 1.01 -9.10
N PHE A 11 6.69 1.20 -10.00
CA PHE A 11 6.77 0.40 -11.20
C PHE A 11 8.21 0.02 -11.53
N THR A 12 8.34 -0.98 -12.40
CA THR A 12 9.63 -1.45 -12.90
C THR A 12 9.67 -1.34 -14.43
N VAL A 13 10.82 -1.01 -14.95
CA VAL A 13 11.08 -0.90 -16.40
C VAL A 13 12.33 -1.66 -16.75
N LEU A 14 12.22 -2.62 -17.67
CA LEU A 14 13.39 -3.27 -18.27
C LEU A 14 13.69 -2.60 -19.60
N ASP A 15 14.92 -2.10 -19.76
CA ASP A 15 15.33 -1.48 -21.00
C ASP A 15 15.96 -2.50 -22.00
N ARG A 16 16.23 -2.03 -23.23
CA ARG A 16 16.83 -2.87 -24.28
C ARG A 16 18.29 -3.25 -24.03
N ARG A 17 18.91 -2.71 -22.99
CA ARG A 17 20.30 -2.99 -22.59
C ARG A 17 20.35 -3.91 -21.37
N ASP A 18 19.25 -4.60 -21.07
CA ASP A 18 19.08 -5.50 -19.91
C ASP A 18 19.32 -4.78 -18.57
N ARG A 19 18.92 -3.50 -18.47
CA ARG A 19 18.93 -2.77 -17.20
C ARG A 19 17.51 -2.68 -16.67
N LEU A 20 17.36 -3.08 -15.41
CA LEU A 20 16.10 -2.97 -14.68
C LEU A 20 16.10 -1.69 -13.85
N TYR A 21 15.11 -0.87 -14.05
CA TYR A 21 14.84 0.31 -13.26
C TYR A 21 13.65 0.02 -12.34
N ILE A 22 13.82 0.29 -11.06
CA ILE A 22 12.75 0.26 -10.06
C ILE A 22 12.51 1.70 -9.64
N VAL A 23 11.35 2.23 -9.98
CA VAL A 23 10.94 3.61 -9.67
C VAL A 23 9.99 3.54 -8.48
N LYS A 24 10.47 4.01 -7.33
CA LYS A 24 9.73 3.96 -6.07
C LYS A 24 8.92 5.24 -5.88
N GLY A 25 7.62 5.16 -6.12
CA GLY A 25 6.65 6.15 -5.68
C GLY A 25 6.17 5.87 -4.25
N ASP A 26 4.92 6.14 -3.97
CA ASP A 26 4.30 5.95 -2.66
C ASP A 26 3.78 4.53 -2.40
N ASN A 27 3.50 3.74 -3.44
CA ASN A 27 3.05 2.37 -3.26
C ASN A 27 4.12 1.48 -2.61
N PRO A 28 3.73 0.54 -1.73
CA PRO A 28 4.67 -0.32 -1.03
C PRO A 28 5.50 -1.18 -2.00
N LEU A 29 6.76 -1.41 -1.64
CA LEU A 29 7.68 -2.28 -2.34
C LEU A 29 8.60 -2.96 -1.33
N CYS A 30 8.72 -4.27 -1.45
CA CYS A 30 9.76 -5.06 -0.80
C CYS A 30 10.70 -5.60 -1.87
N LEU A 31 12.00 -5.33 -1.72
CA LEU A 31 13.05 -5.78 -2.63
C LEU A 31 14.10 -6.56 -1.84
N LEU A 32 14.39 -7.77 -2.30
CA LEU A 32 15.40 -8.65 -1.74
C LEU A 32 16.44 -8.98 -2.80
N HIS A 33 17.70 -9.00 -2.38
CA HIS A 33 18.81 -9.52 -3.17
C HIS A 33 19.28 -10.85 -2.56
N LEU A 34 19.43 -11.86 -3.39
CA LEU A 34 19.98 -13.16 -3.05
C LEU A 34 21.38 -13.28 -3.68
N PRO A 35 22.45 -12.84 -2.98
CA PRO A 35 23.79 -12.72 -3.58
C PRO A 35 24.34 -14.04 -4.10
N SER A 36 24.09 -15.15 -3.38
CA SER A 36 24.56 -16.47 -3.78
C SER A 36 23.97 -16.98 -5.09
N LEU A 37 22.82 -16.44 -5.50
CA LEU A 37 22.10 -16.82 -6.71
C LEU A 37 22.15 -15.72 -7.78
N GLY A 38 22.64 -14.52 -7.45
CA GLY A 38 22.62 -13.36 -8.34
C GLY A 38 21.20 -12.92 -8.72
N LEU A 39 20.23 -13.11 -7.80
CA LEU A 39 18.82 -12.83 -8.07
C LEU A 39 18.32 -11.65 -7.25
N TYR A 40 17.45 -10.85 -7.87
CA TYR A 40 16.64 -9.84 -7.21
C TYR A 40 15.17 -10.26 -7.24
N LEU A 41 14.52 -10.23 -6.07
CA LEU A 41 13.11 -10.57 -5.91
C LEU A 41 12.39 -9.34 -5.38
N TYR A 42 11.24 -9.04 -5.95
CA TYR A 42 10.43 -7.93 -5.46
C TYR A 42 8.94 -8.26 -5.46
N ALA A 43 8.23 -7.67 -4.52
CA ALA A 43 6.77 -7.69 -4.44
C ALA A 43 6.27 -6.45 -3.71
N SER A 44 4.97 -6.24 -3.67
CA SER A 44 4.37 -5.13 -2.93
C SER A 44 4.60 -5.27 -1.43
N THR A 45 4.60 -6.48 -0.87
CA THR A 45 4.82 -6.71 0.56
C THR A 45 5.86 -7.80 0.82
N GLU A 46 6.48 -7.72 2.01
CA GLU A 46 7.44 -8.74 2.46
C GLU A 46 6.77 -10.11 2.64
N GLU A 47 5.50 -10.12 3.04
CA GLU A 47 4.76 -11.37 3.25
C GLU A 47 4.57 -12.14 1.95
N ILE A 48 4.26 -11.46 0.85
CA ILE A 48 4.16 -12.08 -0.48
C ILE A 48 5.48 -12.75 -0.84
N LEU A 49 6.62 -12.05 -0.66
CA LEU A 49 7.95 -12.62 -0.91
C LEU A 49 8.23 -13.80 0.00
N ARG A 50 7.95 -13.69 1.29
CA ARG A 50 8.15 -14.76 2.26
C ARG A 50 7.35 -16.01 1.91
N ARG A 51 6.08 -15.85 1.53
CA ARG A 51 5.23 -16.96 1.07
C ARG A 51 5.77 -17.60 -0.21
N ALA A 52 6.14 -16.81 -1.20
CA ALA A 52 6.71 -17.31 -2.44
C ALA A 52 8.02 -18.07 -2.19
N MET A 53 8.91 -17.50 -1.37
CA MET A 53 10.18 -18.12 -1.02
C MET A 53 10.02 -19.43 -0.24
N SER A 54 8.99 -19.56 0.60
CA SER A 54 8.75 -20.80 1.35
C SER A 54 8.30 -21.99 0.46
N GLN A 55 7.86 -21.71 -0.76
CA GLN A 55 7.44 -22.73 -1.73
C GLN A 55 8.61 -23.25 -2.60
N MET A 56 9.78 -22.65 -2.47
CA MET A 56 10.93 -22.94 -3.33
C MET A 56 12.13 -23.36 -2.48
N ASP A 57 12.90 -24.31 -2.98
CA ASP A 57 14.17 -24.70 -2.33
C ASP A 57 15.28 -23.76 -2.83
N TRP A 58 15.65 -22.81 -1.99
CA TRP A 58 16.72 -21.84 -2.26
C TRP A 58 18.09 -22.30 -1.74
N GLY A 59 18.16 -23.49 -1.12
CA GLY A 59 19.35 -23.92 -0.40
C GLY A 59 19.70 -22.95 0.75
N VAL A 60 21.00 -22.85 1.06
CA VAL A 60 21.49 -21.94 2.11
C VAL A 60 21.72 -20.56 1.50
N CYS A 61 20.65 -19.80 1.31
CA CYS A 61 20.71 -18.43 0.82
C CYS A 61 20.20 -17.46 1.90
N LYS A 62 20.99 -16.41 2.18
CA LYS A 62 20.55 -15.31 3.05
C LYS A 62 20.13 -14.13 2.19
N PRO A 63 18.84 -13.78 2.14
CA PRO A 63 18.38 -12.62 1.42
C PRO A 63 18.85 -11.34 2.12
N CYS A 64 19.31 -10.37 1.34
CA CYS A 64 19.62 -9.02 1.78
C CYS A 64 18.49 -8.09 1.35
N ARG A 65 17.89 -7.37 2.29
CA ARG A 65 16.86 -6.38 1.99
C ARG A 65 17.50 -5.12 1.43
N ILE A 66 16.93 -4.59 0.36
CA ILE A 66 17.27 -3.30 -0.24
C ILE A 66 16.11 -2.36 0.03
N SER A 67 16.34 -1.33 0.84
CA SER A 67 15.34 -0.28 1.09
C SER A 67 15.40 0.77 0.00
N LEU A 68 14.22 1.23 -0.43
CA LEU A 68 14.03 2.35 -1.34
C LEU A 68 13.01 3.30 -0.72
N ASP A 69 13.34 4.57 -0.66
CA ASP A 69 12.44 5.60 -0.21
C ASP A 69 11.61 6.16 -1.38
N CYS A 70 10.50 6.83 -1.07
CA CYS A 70 9.69 7.51 -2.08
C CYS A 70 10.55 8.57 -2.78
N GLY A 71 10.46 8.67 -4.11
CA GLY A 71 11.30 9.55 -4.93
C GLY A 71 12.60 8.92 -5.41
N GLU A 72 12.94 7.69 -5.01
CA GLU A 72 14.14 7.01 -5.47
C GLU A 72 13.91 6.15 -6.73
N ILE A 73 14.95 6.10 -7.56
CA ILE A 73 15.08 5.17 -8.68
C ILE A 73 16.32 4.30 -8.45
N LEU A 74 16.10 2.98 -8.42
CA LEU A 74 17.18 2.01 -8.40
C LEU A 74 17.36 1.42 -9.79
N GLN A 75 18.55 1.55 -10.36
CA GLN A 75 18.97 0.85 -11.55
C GLN A 75 19.76 -0.40 -11.16
N ILE A 76 19.42 -1.52 -11.74
CA ILE A 76 20.15 -2.79 -11.64
C ILE A 76 20.67 -3.10 -13.02
N ASP A 77 21.99 -3.09 -13.17
CA ASP A 77 22.64 -3.40 -14.44
C ASP A 77 22.66 -4.93 -14.68
N ARG A 78 23.01 -5.32 -15.89
CA ARG A 78 23.08 -6.74 -16.32
C ARG A 78 24.03 -7.59 -15.45
N ASP A 79 25.08 -6.99 -14.92
CA ASP A 79 26.03 -7.62 -14.00
C ASP A 79 25.62 -7.56 -12.53
N GLY A 80 24.43 -7.01 -12.25
CA GLY A 80 23.87 -6.86 -10.90
C GLY A 80 24.39 -5.62 -10.16
N ALA A 81 25.14 -4.73 -10.79
CA ALA A 81 25.57 -3.48 -10.18
C ALA A 81 24.38 -2.55 -9.93
N LEU A 82 24.38 -1.90 -8.76
CA LEU A 82 23.30 -1.02 -8.32
C LEU A 82 23.71 0.45 -8.45
N THR A 83 22.86 1.24 -9.07
CA THR A 83 22.99 2.70 -9.12
C THR A 83 21.69 3.32 -8.62
N ARG A 84 21.80 4.33 -7.76
CA ARG A 84 20.65 5.07 -7.23
C ARG A 84 20.61 6.47 -7.82
N SER A 85 19.41 6.94 -8.07
CA SER A 85 19.10 8.32 -8.44
C SER A 85 17.78 8.72 -7.83
N GLU A 86 17.48 10.00 -7.85
CA GLU A 86 16.25 10.56 -7.28
C GLU A 86 15.46 11.26 -8.39
N PHE A 87 14.16 11.41 -8.18
CA PHE A 87 13.27 12.21 -9.00
C PHE A 87 12.38 13.08 -8.08
N ASP A 88 11.89 14.19 -8.63
CA ASP A 88 10.97 15.07 -7.90
C ASP A 88 9.61 14.37 -7.72
N ASP A 89 9.28 14.01 -6.50
CA ASP A 89 8.05 13.32 -6.10
C ASP A 89 6.88 14.28 -5.86
N TYR A 90 7.04 15.57 -6.12
CA TYR A 90 6.03 16.61 -5.87
C TYR A 90 4.66 16.25 -6.49
N ARG A 91 4.65 15.68 -7.68
CA ARG A 91 3.42 15.33 -8.41
C ARG A 91 2.70 14.09 -7.85
N LEU A 92 3.38 13.22 -7.14
CA LEU A 92 2.75 12.09 -6.45
C LEU A 92 1.70 12.59 -5.47
N PHE A 93 2.00 13.68 -4.78
CA PHE A 93 1.14 14.26 -3.74
C PHE A 93 0.36 15.48 -4.21
N ALA A 94 0.56 15.95 -5.46
CA ALA A 94 -0.06 17.15 -5.97
C ALA A 94 -1.59 17.09 -5.89
N ARG A 95 -2.18 15.96 -6.23
CA ARG A 95 -3.63 15.74 -6.19
C ARG A 95 -4.18 15.71 -4.77
N TRP A 96 -3.42 15.15 -3.85
CA TRP A 96 -3.78 15.12 -2.43
C TRP A 96 -3.67 16.51 -1.81
N ARG A 97 -2.59 17.25 -2.14
CA ARG A 97 -2.40 18.65 -1.72
C ARG A 97 -3.45 19.57 -2.32
N ALA A 98 -3.75 19.44 -3.62
CA ALA A 98 -4.81 20.20 -4.28
C ALA A 98 -6.18 19.90 -3.63
N SER A 99 -6.47 18.66 -3.27
CA SER A 99 -7.70 18.29 -2.58
C SER A 99 -7.83 18.92 -1.18
N ILE A 100 -6.71 19.16 -0.49
CA ILE A 100 -6.71 19.83 0.83
C ILE A 100 -6.88 21.35 0.67
N TRP A 101 -6.26 21.95 -0.38
CA TRP A 101 -6.28 23.40 -0.57
C TRP A 101 -7.40 23.89 -1.49
N ASP A 102 -7.90 23.03 -2.39
CA ASP A 102 -9.02 23.27 -3.33
C ASP A 102 -10.37 22.81 -2.75
N MET A 103 -10.42 22.42 -1.49
CA MET A 103 -11.71 22.41 -0.81
C MET A 103 -12.18 23.87 -0.84
N PRO A 104 -13.17 24.21 -1.69
CA PRO A 104 -13.78 25.53 -1.60
C PRO A 104 -14.18 25.65 -0.14
N TYR A 105 -13.76 26.75 0.47
CA TYR A 105 -14.21 27.17 1.80
C TYR A 105 -15.73 27.33 1.71
N ARG A 106 -16.41 26.21 1.62
CA ARG A 106 -17.84 26.11 1.41
C ARG A 106 -18.48 25.96 2.77
N ARG A 107 -18.80 27.13 3.28
CA ARG A 107 -19.81 27.48 4.26
C ARG A 107 -19.34 27.53 5.71
N PRO A 108 -19.76 28.63 6.34
CA PRO A 108 -19.95 28.56 7.76
C PRO A 108 -20.90 27.41 8.05
N TRP A 109 -20.51 26.57 8.93
CA TRP A 109 -21.16 25.40 9.45
C TRP A 109 -22.62 25.71 9.76
N GLY A 110 -23.53 25.44 8.82
CA GLY A 110 -24.91 25.22 9.15
C GLY A 110 -24.94 23.90 9.89
N GLU A 111 -25.52 23.93 11.08
CA GLU A 111 -25.72 22.83 12.00
C GLU A 111 -26.17 21.55 11.26
N ARG A 112 -25.21 20.74 10.81
CA ARG A 112 -25.36 19.30 10.70
C ARG A 112 -24.68 18.77 11.95
N GLU A 113 -25.44 18.13 12.79
CA GLU A 113 -24.87 17.23 13.78
C GLU A 113 -23.81 16.39 13.06
N ILE A 114 -22.55 16.61 13.41
CA ILE A 114 -21.46 15.71 13.01
C ILE A 114 -21.77 14.45 13.80
N PRO A 115 -22.10 13.32 13.19
CA PRO A 115 -22.19 12.07 13.93
C PRO A 115 -20.88 11.91 14.70
N ALA A 116 -20.96 11.44 15.93
CA ALA A 116 -19.78 11.16 16.72
C ALA A 116 -18.83 10.30 15.86
N PRO A 117 -17.51 10.46 15.96
CA PRO A 117 -16.54 9.71 15.13
C PRO A 117 -16.80 8.20 15.12
N GLU A 118 -17.31 7.67 16.23
CA GLU A 118 -17.69 6.26 16.37
C GLU A 118 -18.89 5.86 15.50
N ASP A 119 -19.89 6.74 15.34
CA ASP A 119 -21.07 6.46 14.51
C ASP A 119 -20.70 6.45 13.01
N SER A 120 -19.79 7.33 12.59
CA SER A 120 -19.32 7.38 11.20
C SER A 120 -18.54 6.12 10.82
N TYR A 121 -17.71 5.63 11.71
CA TYR A 121 -16.91 4.43 11.50
C TYR A 121 -17.76 3.16 11.45
N LEU A 122 -18.76 3.08 12.31
CA LEU A 122 -19.71 1.97 12.31
C LEU A 122 -20.53 1.90 11.02
N GLU A 123 -20.92 3.04 10.44
CA GLU A 123 -21.61 3.09 9.15
C GLU A 123 -20.70 2.63 7.98
N GLU A 124 -19.41 2.94 8.04
CA GLU A 124 -18.42 2.44 7.08
C GLU A 124 -18.29 0.92 7.16
N ILE A 125 -18.18 0.37 8.37
CA ILE A 125 -18.14 -1.08 8.62
C ILE A 125 -19.39 -1.77 8.08
N LYS A 126 -20.59 -1.21 8.28
CA LYS A 126 -21.85 -1.75 7.71
C LYS A 126 -21.82 -1.78 6.18
N SER A 127 -21.26 -0.73 5.55
CA SER A 127 -21.13 -0.67 4.10
C SER A 127 -20.21 -1.79 3.58
N VAL A 128 -19.08 -2.00 4.26
CA VAL A 128 -18.12 -3.09 3.94
C VAL A 128 -18.76 -4.45 4.19
N ALA A 129 -19.42 -4.64 5.34
CA ALA A 129 -20.09 -5.89 5.71
C ALA A 129 -21.11 -6.31 4.65
N SER A 130 -21.86 -5.37 4.09
CA SER A 130 -22.81 -5.63 3.00
C SER A 130 -22.14 -6.23 1.78
N ALA A 131 -20.91 -5.82 1.45
CA ALA A 131 -20.14 -6.38 0.34
C ALA A 131 -19.68 -7.83 0.62
N PHE A 132 -19.53 -8.21 1.89
CA PHE A 132 -19.24 -9.58 2.32
C PHE A 132 -20.50 -10.44 2.51
N GLY A 133 -21.70 -9.86 2.29
CA GLY A 133 -22.98 -10.58 2.37
C GLY A 133 -23.64 -10.57 3.76
N TYR A 134 -23.14 -9.79 4.70
CA TYR A 134 -23.75 -9.58 6.01
C TYR A 134 -24.81 -8.49 5.94
N ALA A 135 -25.92 -8.68 6.69
CA ALA A 135 -26.93 -7.64 6.80
C ALA A 135 -26.47 -6.53 7.76
N PRO A 136 -26.74 -5.24 7.48
CA PRO A 136 -26.38 -4.15 8.38
C PRO A 136 -26.90 -4.32 9.81
N GLU A 137 -28.07 -4.96 9.96
CA GLU A 137 -28.70 -5.25 11.25
C GLU A 137 -27.91 -6.26 12.10
N GLU A 138 -27.11 -7.10 11.47
CA GLU A 138 -26.21 -8.04 12.16
C GLU A 138 -25.07 -7.31 12.81
N ILE A 139 -24.47 -6.34 12.11
CA ILE A 139 -23.43 -5.46 12.65
C ILE A 139 -23.98 -4.63 13.82
N ASP A 140 -25.19 -4.05 13.68
CA ASP A 140 -25.84 -3.33 14.77
C ASP A 140 -26.08 -4.20 16.00
N ARG A 141 -26.38 -5.47 15.80
CA ARG A 141 -26.58 -6.42 16.90
C ARG A 141 -25.27 -6.71 17.62
N LEU A 142 -24.20 -6.94 16.90
CA LEU A 142 -22.88 -7.18 17.48
C LEU A 142 -22.35 -5.95 18.23
N ALA A 143 -22.52 -4.76 17.68
CA ALA A 143 -22.18 -3.51 18.36
C ALA A 143 -22.97 -3.33 19.67
N LYS A 144 -24.27 -3.65 19.68
CA LYS A 144 -25.10 -3.63 20.90
C LYS A 144 -24.71 -4.70 21.94
N MET A 145 -24.04 -5.77 21.50
CA MET A 145 -23.48 -6.79 22.39
C MET A 145 -22.15 -6.36 23.03
N GLY A 146 -21.59 -5.21 22.62
CA GLY A 146 -20.41 -4.60 23.20
C GLY A 146 -19.14 -4.79 22.39
N PHE A 147 -19.23 -5.30 21.15
CA PHE A 147 -18.08 -5.36 20.25
C PHE A 147 -17.72 -3.96 19.79
N SER A 148 -16.41 -3.64 19.84
CA SER A 148 -15.89 -2.38 19.34
C SER A 148 -15.87 -2.37 17.78
N PRO A 149 -15.86 -1.19 17.14
CA PRO A 149 -15.77 -1.11 15.70
C PRO A 149 -14.54 -1.83 15.14
N GLU A 150 -13.40 -1.79 15.82
CA GLU A 150 -12.17 -2.48 15.41
C GLU A 150 -12.34 -4.02 15.45
N GLU A 151 -13.00 -4.55 16.48
CA GLU A 151 -13.28 -5.98 16.58
C GLU A 151 -14.25 -6.45 15.48
N LEU A 152 -15.22 -5.61 15.10
CA LEU A 152 -16.14 -5.87 14.00
C LEU A 152 -15.42 -5.85 12.64
N GLU A 153 -14.46 -4.96 12.46
CA GLU A 153 -13.62 -4.93 11.27
C GLU A 153 -12.74 -6.19 11.17
N ASP A 154 -12.08 -6.58 12.26
CA ASP A 154 -11.28 -7.80 12.34
C ASP A 154 -12.12 -9.05 12.03
N PHE A 155 -13.35 -9.11 12.52
CA PHE A 155 -14.28 -10.19 12.20
C PHE A 155 -14.58 -10.29 10.71
N LEU A 156 -14.81 -9.17 10.03
CA LEU A 156 -15.09 -9.16 8.58
C LEU A 156 -13.91 -9.68 7.74
N TYR A 157 -12.68 -9.39 8.17
CA TYR A 157 -11.49 -9.77 7.42
C TYR A 157 -10.89 -11.13 7.83
N CYS A 158 -11.06 -11.54 9.07
CA CYS A 158 -10.45 -12.77 9.61
C CYS A 158 -11.48 -13.90 9.80
N GLY A 159 -12.76 -13.59 9.89
CA GLY A 159 -13.84 -14.59 10.08
C GLY A 159 -13.86 -15.24 11.47
N GLU A 160 -13.14 -14.70 12.44
CA GLU A 160 -13.08 -15.18 13.82
C GLU A 160 -13.59 -14.07 14.78
N LEU A 161 -14.60 -14.41 15.57
CA LEU A 161 -15.04 -13.64 16.75
C LEU A 161 -14.52 -14.28 18.04
#